data_544b4d593130fd9e0d598ad7bb5bf65a
#
_entry.id   544b4d593130fd9e0d598ad7bb5bf65a
#
_cell.length_a   1.000
_cell.length_b   1.000
_cell.length_c   1.000
_cell.angle_alpha   90.00
_cell.angle_beta   90.00
_cell.angle_gamma   90.00
#
_symmetry.space_group_name_H-M   'P 1'
#
loop_
_entity.id
_entity.type
_entity.pdbx_description
1 polymer ?
#
loop_
_entity_poly.entity_id
_entity_poly.type
_entity_poly.pdbx_seq_one_letter_code
_entity_poly.pdbx_strand_id
1 'polypeptide(L)'
;MQFAPERIDRVKMAGFLKNGIGWKKKADKTEEMKKETEKETIVCPACGREIDRKETEKNKYVCYECGSYFRVRTKNRIRMVADKDSFEPWFEELESKNPLDFPGYEEKIAQTKEKTGLHEAVTVGRAKIYGEDAVIGVCDARFMMSSMGHVVGEKIALAVERATEEKLPVILFCCSGGARMQEGIISLMQMAKTSAALKRHSEEGLLYVPVLTDPTTGGVTASFAMLGDIILAEPGALIGFAGPRVIEQTIGEKLPEGFQRAEFQLEHGFVDAVVERKDLKKTLYQILKLHHKNKGYANFNALREDDCYEPTELMRERASKVHPLSAWEKVKAARQVDRLASVDYMDAIFDDFMELHGDRQFRDDPAIVAGIATLDGQPVTVIGVHKGKDLKDCMAHNYG
;
A
#
# COMPACT_ATOMS: atom_id res chain seq x y z
N MET A 1 -43.57 58.04 21.89
CA MET A 1 -42.55 58.98 22.35
C MET A 1 -41.38 58.82 21.36
N GLN A 2 -41.22 59.85 20.53
CA GLN A 2 -40.10 59.99 19.57
C GLN A 2 -38.85 60.34 20.32
N PHE A 3 -37.70 59.82 19.94
CA PHE A 3 -36.42 60.51 20.10
C PHE A 3 -35.63 60.33 18.81
N ALA A 4 -35.21 61.52 18.29
CA ALA A 4 -34.49 61.74 17.05
C ALA A 4 -32.99 61.51 17.24
N PRO A 5 -32.21 61.37 16.14
CA PRO A 5 -30.77 61.08 16.20
C PRO A 5 -29.97 62.40 16.35
N GLU A 6 -29.01 62.39 17.25
CA GLU A 6 -28.00 63.46 17.35
C GLU A 6 -26.86 63.25 16.34
N ARG A 7 -26.59 64.36 15.62
CA ARG A 7 -25.43 64.59 14.77
C ARG A 7 -24.16 64.69 15.63
N ILE A 8 -23.12 63.95 15.29
CA ILE A 8 -21.77 64.26 15.76
C ILE A 8 -20.89 64.65 14.58
N ASP A 9 -20.24 65.78 14.80
CA ASP A 9 -19.52 66.66 13.88
C ASP A 9 -18.30 66.00 13.19
N ARG A 10 -18.10 66.49 11.95
CA ARG A 10 -16.82 66.40 11.21
C ARG A 10 -15.75 67.27 11.89
N VAL A 11 -14.76 66.67 12.57
CA VAL A 11 -13.49 67.36 12.84
C VAL A 11 -12.34 66.38 12.76
N LYS A 12 -11.39 66.69 11.86
CA LYS A 12 -9.99 66.24 11.79
C LYS A 12 -9.68 64.87 11.26
N MET A 13 -9.76 64.71 9.96
CA MET A 13 -8.75 63.98 9.20
C MET A 13 -7.51 64.85 9.01
N ALA A 14 -6.45 64.61 9.76
CA ALA A 14 -5.06 64.97 9.40
C ALA A 14 -4.12 64.38 10.46
N GLY A 15 -3.37 63.36 10.13
CA GLY A 15 -2.22 62.98 10.93
C GLY A 15 -2.14 61.49 11.33
N PHE A 16 -2.09 60.57 10.35
CA PHE A 16 -1.51 59.26 10.57
C PHE A 16 -0.96 58.65 9.26
N LEU A 17 -0.05 59.41 8.64
CA LEU A 17 0.86 58.86 7.66
C LEU A 17 2.27 58.93 8.25
N LYS A 18 2.63 57.91 9.05
CA LYS A 18 4.01 57.52 9.34
C LYS A 18 4.00 56.34 10.30
N ASN A 19 3.95 55.12 9.80
CA ASN A 19 4.63 53.97 10.38
C ASN A 19 4.49 52.79 9.42
N GLY A 20 5.27 52.80 8.35
CA GLY A 20 5.44 51.69 7.38
C GLY A 20 6.38 50.62 7.87
N ILE A 21 6.31 50.20 9.18
CA ILE A 21 7.19 49.19 9.75
C ILE A 21 6.47 47.83 9.98
N GLY A 22 5.13 47.83 10.01
CA GLY A 22 4.38 46.60 10.33
C GLY A 22 4.22 45.62 9.15
N TRP A 23 4.24 46.10 7.93
CA TRP A 23 4.00 45.24 6.75
C TRP A 23 5.28 44.58 6.21
N LYS A 24 6.46 45.21 6.34
CA LYS A 24 7.75 44.57 6.00
C LYS A 24 8.07 43.36 6.91
N LYS A 25 7.77 43.46 8.22
CA LYS A 25 8.02 42.31 9.14
C LYS A 25 7.11 41.09 8.91
N LYS A 26 5.90 41.28 8.34
CA LYS A 26 5.04 40.15 7.98
C LYS A 26 5.44 39.52 6.65
N ALA A 27 5.89 40.33 5.69
CA ALA A 27 6.42 39.85 4.41
C ALA A 27 7.74 39.10 4.61
N ASP A 28 8.66 39.62 5.41
CA ASP A 28 9.94 38.96 5.73
C ASP A 28 9.74 37.62 6.49
N LYS A 29 8.80 37.57 7.46
CA LYS A 29 8.47 36.30 8.13
C LYS A 29 7.83 35.26 7.17
N THR A 30 7.05 35.71 6.19
CA THR A 30 6.44 34.82 5.20
C THR A 30 7.47 34.37 4.17
N GLU A 31 8.46 35.19 3.85
CA GLU A 31 9.61 34.82 3.01
C GLU A 31 10.62 33.94 3.77
N GLU A 32 10.89 34.20 5.04
CA GLU A 32 11.70 33.31 5.89
C GLU A 32 11.00 31.96 6.11
N MET A 33 9.68 31.91 6.36
CA MET A 33 8.92 30.65 6.40
C MET A 33 8.88 29.95 5.05
N LYS A 34 8.84 30.68 3.92
CA LYS A 34 8.98 30.06 2.59
C LYS A 34 10.42 29.61 2.32
N LYS A 35 11.44 30.30 2.81
CA LYS A 35 12.84 29.86 2.71
C LYS A 35 13.18 28.70 3.63
N GLU A 36 12.55 28.55 4.81
CA GLU A 36 12.70 27.35 5.64
C GLU A 36 12.10 26.09 5.04
N THR A 37 11.13 26.21 4.10
CA THR A 37 10.58 25.07 3.36
C THR A 37 11.43 24.59 2.18
N GLU A 38 12.49 25.33 1.83
CA GLU A 38 13.39 25.03 0.72
C GLU A 38 14.85 24.84 1.19
N LYS A 39 15.09 24.19 2.31
CA LYS A 39 16.43 23.68 2.57
C LYS A 39 16.76 22.69 1.47
N GLU A 40 17.82 22.94 0.73
CA GLU A 40 18.32 22.06 -0.34
C GLU A 40 18.73 20.69 0.21
N THR A 41 19.03 20.63 1.51
CA THR A 41 19.44 19.42 2.21
C THR A 41 18.44 18.98 3.29
N ILE A 42 18.40 17.67 3.56
CA ILE A 42 17.64 17.05 4.64
C ILE A 42 18.53 16.08 5.41
N VAL A 43 18.28 15.92 6.71
CA VAL A 43 19.00 14.94 7.52
C VAL A 43 18.26 13.60 7.48
N CYS A 44 18.99 12.55 7.15
CA CYS A 44 18.44 11.20 7.19
C CYS A 44 18.22 10.77 8.65
N PRO A 45 17.00 10.38 9.05
CA PRO A 45 16.72 10.00 10.43
C PRO A 45 17.39 8.68 10.87
N ALA A 46 17.79 7.84 9.90
CA ALA A 46 18.41 6.55 10.18
C ALA A 46 19.94 6.64 10.29
N CYS A 47 20.63 7.27 9.32
CA CYS A 47 22.09 7.35 9.34
C CYS A 47 22.65 8.71 9.81
N GLY A 48 21.81 9.71 10.07
CA GLY A 48 22.20 11.04 10.53
C GLY A 48 22.91 11.91 9.50
N ARG A 49 23.14 11.42 8.26
CA ARG A 49 23.83 12.19 7.22
C ARG A 49 22.92 13.25 6.64
N GLU A 50 23.53 14.39 6.34
CA GLU A 50 22.89 15.44 5.55
C GLU A 50 22.97 15.07 4.06
N ILE A 51 21.83 15.03 3.39
CA ILE A 51 21.68 14.57 2.01
C ILE A 51 20.88 15.57 1.18
N ASP A 52 21.13 15.62 -0.12
CA ASP A 52 20.39 16.50 -1.03
C ASP A 52 18.93 16.08 -1.15
N ARG A 53 18.03 17.06 -1.00
CA ARG A 53 16.58 16.84 -1.06
C ARG A 53 16.14 16.41 -2.45
N LYS A 54 16.63 17.07 -3.51
CA LYS A 54 16.20 16.82 -4.89
C LYS A 54 16.64 15.43 -5.35
N GLU A 55 17.88 15.04 -4.99
CA GLU A 55 18.36 13.69 -5.28
C GLU A 55 17.56 12.63 -4.51
N THR A 56 17.22 12.90 -3.24
CA THR A 56 16.36 12.01 -2.45
C THR A 56 14.95 11.91 -3.06
N GLU A 57 14.38 12.99 -3.57
CA GLU A 57 13.10 12.99 -4.27
C GLU A 57 13.14 12.20 -5.58
N LYS A 58 14.22 12.34 -6.38
CA LYS A 58 14.45 11.51 -7.58
C LYS A 58 14.57 10.04 -7.23
N ASN A 59 15.24 9.73 -6.11
CA ASN A 59 15.37 8.37 -5.56
C ASN A 59 14.10 7.93 -4.79
N LYS A 60 12.92 8.49 -5.12
CA LYS A 60 11.63 8.09 -4.53
C LYS A 60 11.59 8.18 -3.01
N TYR A 61 12.27 9.17 -2.42
CA TYR A 61 12.35 9.36 -0.95
C TYR A 61 13.01 8.17 -0.22
N VAL A 62 14.00 7.57 -0.85
CA VAL A 62 14.91 6.58 -0.24
C VAL A 62 16.27 7.24 -0.08
N CYS A 63 16.89 7.10 1.09
CA CYS A 63 18.21 7.62 1.35
C CYS A 63 19.24 6.92 0.45
N TYR A 64 19.94 7.66 -0.38
CA TYR A 64 20.95 7.07 -1.28
C TYR A 64 22.25 6.66 -0.56
N GLU A 65 22.41 7.06 0.73
CA GLU A 65 23.55 6.73 1.55
C GLU A 65 23.38 5.42 2.36
N CYS A 66 22.17 5.15 2.86
CA CYS A 66 21.92 4.00 3.72
C CYS A 66 20.70 3.16 3.32
N GLY A 67 20.00 3.51 2.25
CA GLY A 67 18.84 2.77 1.77
C GLY A 67 17.57 2.95 2.62
N SER A 68 17.57 3.73 3.71
CA SER A 68 16.39 3.87 4.53
C SER A 68 15.30 4.72 3.88
N TYR A 69 14.06 4.37 4.18
CA TYR A 69 12.85 4.92 3.59
C TYR A 69 12.34 6.11 4.41
N PHE A 70 12.20 7.27 3.77
CA PHE A 70 11.55 8.42 4.38
C PHE A 70 10.03 8.28 4.34
N ARG A 71 9.33 8.84 5.32
CA ARG A 71 7.88 9.02 5.25
C ARG A 71 7.52 9.98 4.12
N VAL A 72 6.57 9.58 3.29
CA VAL A 72 6.20 10.31 2.07
C VAL A 72 4.88 11.05 2.31
N ARG A 73 4.83 12.31 1.91
CA ARG A 73 3.59 13.12 1.94
C ARG A 73 2.59 12.58 0.93
N THR A 74 1.30 12.66 1.24
CA THR A 74 0.21 12.20 0.38
C THR A 74 0.35 12.63 -1.08
N LYS A 75 0.53 13.93 -1.34
CA LYS A 75 0.70 14.45 -2.71
C LYS A 75 1.86 13.80 -3.47
N ASN A 76 2.97 13.53 -2.79
CA ASN A 76 4.13 12.90 -3.40
C ASN A 76 3.89 11.40 -3.63
N ARG A 77 3.21 10.71 -2.70
CA ARG A 77 2.83 9.31 -2.87
C ARG A 77 1.92 9.13 -4.09
N ILE A 78 0.88 9.93 -4.20
CA ILE A 78 -0.02 9.92 -5.36
C ILE A 78 0.78 10.15 -6.65
N ARG A 79 1.65 11.17 -6.69
CA ARG A 79 2.49 11.47 -7.87
C ARG A 79 3.44 10.32 -8.25
N MET A 80 3.89 9.51 -7.29
CA MET A 80 4.77 8.37 -7.58
C MET A 80 4.05 7.20 -8.23
N VAL A 81 2.76 7.01 -7.96
CA VAL A 81 2.01 5.82 -8.39
C VAL A 81 0.93 6.12 -9.43
N ALA A 82 0.24 7.24 -9.31
CA ALA A 82 -0.79 7.63 -10.27
C ALA A 82 -0.18 8.19 -11.57
N ASP A 83 -0.96 8.15 -12.63
CA ASP A 83 -0.64 8.84 -13.87
C ASP A 83 -0.79 10.36 -13.68
N LYS A 84 -0.04 11.12 -14.47
CA LYS A 84 -0.06 12.57 -14.37
C LYS A 84 -1.49 13.10 -14.53
N ASP A 85 -1.91 13.97 -13.60
CA ASP A 85 -3.20 14.65 -13.58
C ASP A 85 -4.44 13.74 -13.59
N SER A 86 -4.28 12.44 -13.27
CA SER A 86 -5.39 11.46 -13.23
C SER A 86 -6.08 11.36 -11.88
N PHE A 87 -5.51 11.92 -10.79
CA PHE A 87 -6.09 11.80 -9.46
C PHE A 87 -7.25 12.78 -9.27
N GLU A 88 -8.42 12.23 -8.99
CA GLU A 88 -9.65 12.94 -8.66
C GLU A 88 -9.97 12.70 -7.18
N PRO A 89 -9.81 13.70 -6.30
CA PRO A 89 -10.06 13.54 -4.87
C PRO A 89 -11.55 13.40 -4.58
N TRP A 90 -11.86 12.56 -3.56
CA TRP A 90 -13.23 12.32 -3.08
C TRP A 90 -13.35 12.72 -1.60
N PHE A 91 -14.53 13.17 -1.20
CA PHE A 91 -14.89 13.44 0.20
C PHE A 91 -13.97 14.44 0.91
N GLU A 92 -13.49 15.47 0.20
CA GLU A 92 -12.63 16.50 0.79
C GLU A 92 -13.36 17.36 1.82
N GLU A 93 -14.68 17.47 1.72
CA GLU A 93 -15.57 18.22 2.62
C GLU A 93 -15.69 17.59 4.01
N LEU A 94 -15.33 16.31 4.18
CA LEU A 94 -15.38 15.64 5.46
C LEU A 94 -14.24 16.08 6.37
N GLU A 95 -14.60 16.66 7.50
CA GLU A 95 -13.66 17.19 8.48
C GLU A 95 -13.87 16.62 9.88
N SER A 96 -12.76 16.37 10.58
CA SER A 96 -12.80 15.92 11.98
C SER A 96 -13.47 16.92 12.89
N LYS A 97 -14.31 16.37 13.76
CA LYS A 97 -14.98 17.07 14.88
C LYS A 97 -14.50 16.43 16.19
N ASN A 98 -14.88 17.02 17.30
CA ASN A 98 -14.62 16.50 18.64
C ASN A 98 -15.86 15.78 19.18
N PRO A 99 -16.09 14.50 18.85
CA PRO A 99 -17.36 13.83 19.17
C PRO A 99 -17.53 13.47 20.64
N LEU A 100 -16.46 13.59 21.44
CA LEU A 100 -16.45 13.25 22.88
C LEU A 100 -16.08 14.45 23.75
N ASP A 101 -16.05 15.65 23.21
CA ASP A 101 -15.63 16.88 23.91
C ASP A 101 -14.27 16.73 24.63
N PHE A 102 -13.33 16.01 23.97
CA PHE A 102 -12.00 15.76 24.55
C PHE A 102 -11.22 17.07 24.64
N PRO A 103 -10.71 17.42 25.85
CA PRO A 103 -10.06 18.71 26.08
C PRO A 103 -8.86 18.94 25.15
N GLY A 104 -8.81 20.12 24.51
CA GLY A 104 -7.70 20.54 23.65
C GLY A 104 -7.64 19.82 22.28
N TYR A 105 -8.61 18.99 21.94
CA TYR A 105 -8.59 18.24 20.67
C TYR A 105 -8.92 19.11 19.47
N GLU A 106 -9.87 20.03 19.59
CA GLU A 106 -10.23 20.95 18.50
C GLU A 106 -9.06 21.87 18.13
N GLU A 107 -8.37 22.43 19.14
CA GLU A 107 -7.20 23.26 18.92
C GLU A 107 -6.07 22.46 18.26
N LYS A 108 -5.90 21.21 18.65
CA LYS A 108 -4.89 20.33 18.06
C LYS A 108 -5.24 19.99 16.59
N ILE A 109 -6.51 19.77 16.27
CA ILE A 109 -6.98 19.59 14.89
C ILE A 109 -6.67 20.85 14.07
N ALA A 110 -7.08 22.03 14.56
CA ALA A 110 -6.88 23.30 13.88
C ALA A 110 -5.40 23.59 13.60
N GLN A 111 -4.53 23.44 14.60
CA GLN A 111 -3.10 23.59 14.46
C GLN A 111 -2.49 22.59 13.47
N THR A 112 -2.99 21.36 13.46
CA THR A 112 -2.49 20.32 12.55
C THR A 112 -2.90 20.63 11.11
N LYS A 113 -4.14 21.08 10.88
CA LYS A 113 -4.62 21.55 9.56
C LYS A 113 -3.78 22.73 9.06
N GLU A 114 -3.55 23.75 9.89
CA GLU A 114 -2.72 24.91 9.53
C GLU A 114 -1.29 24.50 9.17
N LYS A 115 -0.66 23.63 9.97
CA LYS A 115 0.72 23.19 9.77
C LYS A 115 0.90 22.29 8.55
N THR A 116 -0.07 21.45 8.25
CA THR A 116 0.09 20.39 7.24
C THR A 116 -0.59 20.70 5.91
N GLY A 117 -1.62 21.56 5.93
CA GLY A 117 -2.51 21.82 4.79
C GLY A 117 -3.44 20.64 4.47
N LEU A 118 -3.58 19.67 5.39
CA LEU A 118 -4.44 18.50 5.23
C LEU A 118 -5.77 18.72 5.95
N HIS A 119 -6.86 18.26 5.35
CA HIS A 119 -8.19 18.26 5.98
C HIS A 119 -8.32 17.14 7.02
N GLU A 120 -7.70 15.98 6.75
CA GLU A 120 -7.64 14.82 7.63
C GLU A 120 -6.43 13.92 7.27
N ALA A 121 -6.20 12.88 8.06
CA ALA A 121 -5.06 11.98 7.97
C ALA A 121 -5.09 11.04 6.74
N VAL A 122 -6.19 10.96 6.02
CA VAL A 122 -6.32 10.17 4.79
C VAL A 122 -6.88 11.02 3.65
N THR A 123 -6.30 10.85 2.48
CA THR A 123 -6.84 11.37 1.21
C THR A 123 -7.21 10.19 0.34
N VAL A 124 -8.42 10.20 -0.20
CA VAL A 124 -8.95 9.14 -1.07
C VAL A 124 -9.44 9.73 -2.38
N GLY A 125 -9.42 8.96 -3.45
CA GLY A 125 -9.91 9.40 -4.75
C GLY A 125 -9.68 8.36 -5.83
N ARG A 126 -10.22 8.61 -7.04
CA ARG A 126 -9.98 7.81 -8.24
C ARG A 126 -8.70 8.26 -8.92
N ALA A 127 -7.96 7.32 -9.49
CA ALA A 127 -6.79 7.61 -10.30
C ALA A 127 -6.56 6.54 -11.37
N LYS A 128 -5.59 6.80 -12.26
CA LYS A 128 -5.09 5.80 -13.20
C LYS A 128 -3.66 5.42 -12.87
N ILE A 129 -3.32 4.15 -13.06
CA ILE A 129 -1.97 3.60 -12.93
C ILE A 129 -1.63 2.92 -14.26
N TYR A 130 -0.78 3.55 -15.06
CA TYR A 130 -0.50 3.13 -16.45
C TYR A 130 -1.78 2.86 -17.26
N GLY A 131 -2.79 3.73 -17.08
CA GLY A 131 -4.07 3.68 -17.76
C GLY A 131 -5.16 2.87 -17.06
N GLU A 132 -4.82 1.98 -16.12
CA GLU A 132 -5.79 1.20 -15.34
C GLU A 132 -6.43 2.05 -14.25
N ASP A 133 -7.76 2.03 -14.18
CA ASP A 133 -8.54 2.76 -13.17
C ASP A 133 -8.47 2.06 -11.80
N ALA A 134 -8.26 2.84 -10.75
CA ALA A 134 -8.29 2.36 -9.37
C ALA A 134 -8.71 3.46 -8.41
N VAL A 135 -9.27 3.09 -7.27
CA VAL A 135 -9.44 4.00 -6.13
C VAL A 135 -8.17 3.93 -5.28
N ILE A 136 -7.56 5.08 -5.03
CA ILE A 136 -6.34 5.21 -4.24
C ILE A 136 -6.64 5.96 -2.95
N GLY A 137 -6.25 5.39 -1.81
CA GLY A 137 -6.23 6.06 -0.53
C GLY A 137 -4.81 6.15 0.02
N VAL A 138 -4.45 7.30 0.57
CA VAL A 138 -3.11 7.54 1.13
C VAL A 138 -3.22 8.14 2.52
N CYS A 139 -2.72 7.42 3.50
CA CYS A 139 -2.54 7.89 4.86
C CYS A 139 -1.33 8.82 5.00
N ASP A 140 -1.42 9.87 5.81
CA ASP A 140 -0.35 10.85 6.01
C ASP A 140 -0.03 11.05 7.50
N ALA A 141 1.11 10.54 7.93
CA ALA A 141 1.54 10.58 9.33
C ALA A 141 1.73 12.01 9.90
N ARG A 142 1.78 13.04 9.06
CA ARG A 142 1.85 14.44 9.52
C ARG A 142 0.58 14.87 10.23
N PHE A 143 -0.57 14.26 9.90
CA PHE A 143 -1.82 14.51 10.60
C PHE A 143 -1.98 13.50 11.75
N MET A 144 -1.57 13.88 12.95
CA MET A 144 -1.72 13.10 14.18
C MET A 144 -1.24 11.63 14.07
N MET A 145 -0.06 11.42 13.44
CA MET A 145 0.50 10.10 13.15
C MET A 145 -0.44 9.20 12.34
N SER A 146 -1.29 9.79 11.53
CA SER A 146 -2.35 9.13 10.75
C SER A 146 -3.22 8.18 11.58
N SER A 147 -3.47 8.55 12.84
CA SER A 147 -4.35 7.77 13.70
C SER A 147 -5.78 7.78 13.16
N MET A 148 -6.42 6.61 13.17
CA MET A 148 -7.75 6.40 12.65
C MET A 148 -8.80 6.98 13.61
N GLY A 149 -9.35 8.15 13.29
CA GLY A 149 -10.55 8.74 13.89
C GLY A 149 -11.79 8.44 13.05
N HIS A 150 -12.96 8.96 13.49
CA HIS A 150 -14.24 8.74 12.81
C HIS A 150 -14.23 9.17 11.34
N VAL A 151 -13.60 10.31 10.99
CA VAL A 151 -13.55 10.79 9.61
C VAL A 151 -12.58 9.97 8.76
N VAL A 152 -11.46 9.47 9.33
CA VAL A 152 -10.58 8.56 8.59
C VAL A 152 -11.31 7.29 8.22
N GLY A 153 -12.00 6.66 9.20
CA GLY A 153 -12.80 5.47 8.95
C GLY A 153 -13.95 5.71 7.97
N GLU A 154 -14.62 6.88 8.09
CA GLU A 154 -15.68 7.29 7.16
C GLU A 154 -15.17 7.42 5.73
N LYS A 155 -14.11 8.20 5.51
CA LYS A 155 -13.53 8.39 4.16
C LYS A 155 -13.10 7.07 3.52
N ILE A 156 -12.50 6.17 4.29
CA ILE A 156 -12.09 4.84 3.79
C ILE A 156 -13.34 4.03 3.43
N ALA A 157 -14.33 3.96 4.33
CA ALA A 157 -15.54 3.19 4.08
C ALA A 157 -16.30 3.70 2.85
N LEU A 158 -16.55 5.02 2.76
CA LEU A 158 -17.22 5.64 1.61
C LEU A 158 -16.43 5.45 0.30
N ALA A 159 -15.09 5.53 0.34
CA ALA A 159 -14.26 5.29 -0.84
C ALA A 159 -14.38 3.84 -1.32
N VAL A 160 -14.40 2.87 -0.40
CA VAL A 160 -14.60 1.44 -0.72
C VAL A 160 -16.02 1.19 -1.24
N GLU A 161 -17.05 1.77 -0.62
CA GLU A 161 -18.44 1.64 -1.06
C GLU A 161 -18.62 2.21 -2.47
N ARG A 162 -18.13 3.41 -2.73
CA ARG A 162 -18.16 4.01 -4.07
C ARG A 162 -17.35 3.20 -5.09
N ALA A 163 -16.17 2.70 -4.71
CA ALA A 163 -15.40 1.79 -5.55
C ALA A 163 -16.18 0.53 -5.91
N THR A 164 -16.95 -0.01 -4.95
CA THR A 164 -17.81 -1.18 -5.15
C THR A 164 -18.92 -0.89 -6.14
N GLU A 165 -19.58 0.26 -6.04
CA GLU A 165 -20.62 0.70 -6.98
C GLU A 165 -20.05 0.92 -8.39
N GLU A 166 -18.87 1.55 -8.50
CA GLU A 166 -18.19 1.81 -9.77
C GLU A 166 -17.40 0.59 -10.31
N LYS A 167 -17.39 -0.55 -9.58
CA LYS A 167 -16.65 -1.78 -9.92
C LYS A 167 -15.15 -1.55 -10.13
N LEU A 168 -14.56 -0.72 -9.27
CA LEU A 168 -13.14 -0.38 -9.29
C LEU A 168 -12.35 -1.11 -8.20
N PRO A 169 -11.09 -1.50 -8.47
CA PRO A 169 -10.19 -1.99 -7.44
C PRO A 169 -9.79 -0.87 -6.46
N VAL A 170 -9.45 -1.25 -5.23
CA VAL A 170 -9.03 -0.32 -4.18
C VAL A 170 -7.58 -0.56 -3.78
N ILE A 171 -6.78 0.50 -3.70
CA ILE A 171 -5.39 0.49 -3.23
C ILE A 171 -5.26 1.47 -2.07
N LEU A 172 -4.89 1.00 -0.86
CA LEU A 172 -4.70 1.86 0.30
C LEU A 172 -3.23 1.85 0.76
N PHE A 173 -2.58 3.00 0.74
CA PHE A 173 -1.26 3.21 1.36
C PHE A 173 -1.46 3.44 2.85
N CYS A 174 -1.19 2.40 3.64
CA CYS A 174 -1.37 2.38 5.09
C CYS A 174 -0.14 2.98 5.77
N CYS A 175 -0.36 3.98 6.63
CA CYS A 175 0.65 4.56 7.51
C CYS A 175 -0.08 5.08 8.74
N SER A 176 0.05 4.44 9.90
CA SER A 176 -0.72 4.85 11.08
C SER A 176 -0.09 4.41 12.39
N GLY A 177 -0.27 5.24 13.40
CA GLY A 177 0.00 4.91 14.80
C GLY A 177 -1.15 4.15 15.50
N GLY A 178 -2.24 3.81 14.79
CA GLY A 178 -3.39 3.09 15.34
C GLY A 178 -4.68 3.92 15.50
N ALA A 179 -5.54 3.55 16.43
CA ALA A 179 -6.80 4.25 16.71
C ALA A 179 -6.53 5.63 17.37
N ARG A 180 -7.36 6.61 17.07
CA ARG A 180 -7.26 7.99 17.60
C ARG A 180 -7.77 8.06 19.02
N MET A 181 -6.86 8.19 19.99
CA MET A 181 -7.19 8.13 21.41
C MET A 181 -8.23 9.19 21.85
N GLN A 182 -8.20 10.41 21.28
CA GLN A 182 -9.12 11.49 21.58
C GLN A 182 -10.58 11.18 21.25
N GLU A 183 -10.80 10.22 20.37
CA GLU A 183 -12.15 9.80 19.94
C GLU A 183 -12.60 8.49 20.61
N GLY A 184 -11.83 7.95 21.54
CA GLY A 184 -12.18 6.81 22.38
C GLY A 184 -12.81 5.65 21.62
N ILE A 185 -13.96 5.17 22.08
CA ILE A 185 -14.70 4.05 21.47
C ILE A 185 -15.12 4.32 20.02
N ILE A 186 -15.37 5.58 19.64
CA ILE A 186 -15.76 5.94 18.28
C ILE A 186 -14.66 5.59 17.30
N SER A 187 -13.37 5.82 17.66
CA SER A 187 -12.24 5.43 16.85
C SER A 187 -12.08 3.91 16.73
N LEU A 188 -12.40 3.15 17.77
CA LEU A 188 -12.37 1.69 17.73
C LEU A 188 -13.46 1.14 16.81
N MET A 189 -14.64 1.73 16.79
CA MET A 189 -15.73 1.32 15.90
C MET A 189 -15.41 1.52 14.41
N GLN A 190 -14.40 2.34 14.07
CA GLN A 190 -13.97 2.49 12.68
C GLN A 190 -13.33 1.22 12.13
N MET A 191 -12.72 0.38 12.98
CA MET A 191 -12.21 -0.92 12.55
C MET A 191 -13.34 -1.79 11.98
N ALA A 192 -14.45 -1.91 12.69
CA ALA A 192 -15.60 -2.67 12.22
C ALA A 192 -16.21 -2.05 10.94
N LYS A 193 -16.31 -0.72 10.88
CA LYS A 193 -16.87 0.00 9.75
C LYS A 193 -16.09 -0.23 8.45
N THR A 194 -14.79 -0.04 8.48
CA THR A 194 -13.91 -0.25 7.32
C THR A 194 -13.87 -1.72 6.89
N SER A 195 -13.84 -2.65 7.86
CA SER A 195 -13.88 -4.08 7.59
C SER A 195 -15.19 -4.52 6.92
N ALA A 196 -16.33 -3.96 7.36
CA ALA A 196 -17.64 -4.25 6.76
C ALA A 196 -17.74 -3.74 5.31
N ALA A 197 -17.18 -2.55 5.02
CA ALA A 197 -17.13 -2.03 3.65
C ALA A 197 -16.26 -2.91 2.75
N LEU A 198 -15.07 -3.30 3.20
CA LEU A 198 -14.17 -4.21 2.47
C LEU A 198 -14.77 -5.60 2.27
N LYS A 199 -15.53 -6.12 3.26
CA LYS A 199 -16.22 -7.40 3.10
C LYS A 199 -17.23 -7.35 1.95
N ARG A 200 -18.06 -6.28 1.86
CA ARG A 200 -18.98 -6.09 0.72
C ARG A 200 -18.26 -5.96 -0.62
N HIS A 201 -17.11 -5.26 -0.62
CA HIS A 201 -16.25 -5.12 -1.81
C HIS A 201 -15.73 -6.48 -2.30
N SER A 202 -15.25 -7.31 -1.38
CA SER A 202 -14.79 -8.67 -1.66
C SER A 202 -15.92 -9.59 -2.14
N GLU A 203 -17.14 -9.48 -1.58
CA GLU A 203 -18.32 -10.26 -2.03
C GLU A 203 -18.73 -9.96 -3.47
N GLU A 204 -18.44 -8.74 -3.95
CA GLU A 204 -18.60 -8.37 -5.37
C GLU A 204 -17.42 -8.85 -6.26
N GLY A 205 -16.45 -9.58 -5.69
CA GLY A 205 -15.28 -10.10 -6.39
C GLY A 205 -14.34 -8.99 -6.88
N LEU A 206 -14.22 -7.90 -6.11
CA LEU A 206 -13.39 -6.75 -6.45
C LEU A 206 -12.10 -6.76 -5.63
N LEU A 207 -11.00 -6.37 -6.28
CA LEU A 207 -9.65 -6.42 -5.73
C LEU A 207 -9.41 -5.32 -4.69
N TYR A 208 -8.82 -5.71 -3.56
CA TYR A 208 -8.29 -4.80 -2.54
C TYR A 208 -6.80 -5.05 -2.27
N VAL A 209 -5.96 -4.02 -2.44
CA VAL A 209 -4.51 -4.07 -2.23
C VAL A 209 -4.07 -3.02 -1.19
N PRO A 210 -3.88 -3.37 0.08
CA PRO A 210 -3.17 -2.52 1.01
C PRO A 210 -1.66 -2.55 0.75
N VAL A 211 -1.03 -1.38 0.82
CA VAL A 211 0.42 -1.18 0.77
C VAL A 211 0.87 -0.67 2.12
N LEU A 212 1.52 -1.52 2.89
CA LEU A 212 1.93 -1.22 4.26
C LEU A 212 3.22 -0.39 4.28
N THR A 213 3.17 0.78 4.88
CA THR A 213 4.33 1.68 4.98
C THR A 213 4.67 2.00 6.45
N ASP A 214 5.82 2.61 6.71
CA ASP A 214 6.32 2.86 8.08
C ASP A 214 5.65 4.08 8.76
N PRO A 215 5.03 3.88 9.95
CA PRO A 215 4.61 2.64 10.58
C PRO A 215 3.16 2.27 10.20
N THR A 216 2.81 0.99 10.25
CA THR A 216 1.41 0.51 10.19
C THR A 216 1.15 -0.31 11.45
N THR A 217 0.43 0.27 12.43
CA THR A 217 0.30 -0.32 13.77
C THR A 217 -1.12 -0.19 14.34
N GLY A 218 -1.38 -0.92 15.42
CA GLY A 218 -2.58 -0.82 16.23
C GLY A 218 -3.87 -1.19 15.51
N GLY A 219 -4.92 -0.41 15.72
CA GLY A 219 -6.23 -0.65 15.12
C GLY A 219 -6.26 -0.63 13.59
N VAL A 220 -5.30 0.01 12.94
CA VAL A 220 -5.18 0.00 11.46
C VAL A 220 -4.68 -1.37 10.99
N THR A 221 -3.66 -1.93 11.63
CA THR A 221 -3.21 -3.30 11.34
C THR A 221 -4.31 -4.32 11.66
N ALA A 222 -5.03 -4.15 12.79
CA ALA A 222 -6.12 -5.04 13.18
C ALA A 222 -7.41 -4.87 12.34
N SER A 223 -7.39 -4.07 11.27
CA SER A 223 -8.52 -3.84 10.40
C SER A 223 -8.11 -3.77 8.92
N PHE A 224 -8.38 -2.68 8.24
CA PHE A 224 -8.24 -2.58 6.79
C PHE A 224 -6.83 -2.89 6.26
N ALA A 225 -5.76 -2.68 7.04
CA ALA A 225 -4.41 -2.93 6.56
C ALA A 225 -4.09 -4.41 6.30
N MET A 226 -4.76 -5.35 7.01
CA MET A 226 -4.51 -6.80 6.91
C MET A 226 -5.68 -7.57 6.26
N LEU A 227 -6.60 -6.87 5.59
CA LEU A 227 -7.76 -7.48 4.92
C LEU A 227 -7.62 -7.50 3.39
N GLY A 228 -6.40 -7.31 2.88
CA GLY A 228 -6.14 -7.31 1.43
C GLY A 228 -6.21 -8.69 0.81
N ASP A 229 -6.62 -8.72 -0.46
CA ASP A 229 -6.46 -9.90 -1.31
C ASP A 229 -4.97 -10.13 -1.61
N ILE A 230 -4.23 -9.03 -1.88
CA ILE A 230 -2.78 -9.01 -2.01
C ILE A 230 -2.24 -7.89 -1.12
N ILE A 231 -1.43 -8.23 -0.12
CA ILE A 231 -0.86 -7.30 0.84
C ILE A 231 0.60 -7.03 0.50
N LEU A 232 0.90 -5.80 0.11
CA LEU A 232 2.26 -5.36 -0.19
C LEU A 232 2.84 -4.58 1.00
N ALA A 233 4.17 -4.63 1.17
CA ALA A 233 4.86 -3.79 2.15
C ALA A 233 6.08 -3.09 1.54
N GLU A 234 6.41 -1.89 2.06
CA GLU A 234 7.70 -1.26 1.76
C GLU A 234 8.81 -1.89 2.61
N PRO A 235 10.05 -2.01 2.08
CA PRO A 235 11.18 -2.54 2.83
C PRO A 235 11.39 -1.85 4.18
N GLY A 236 11.63 -2.65 5.22
CA GLY A 236 11.91 -2.19 6.56
C GLY A 236 10.73 -1.52 7.29
N ALA A 237 9.53 -1.47 6.72
CA ALA A 237 8.35 -0.88 7.36
C ALA A 237 8.02 -1.60 8.68
N LEU A 238 7.72 -0.81 9.73
CA LEU A 238 7.23 -1.34 11.00
C LEU A 238 5.76 -1.70 10.86
N ILE A 239 5.44 -2.98 10.99
CA ILE A 239 4.09 -3.53 10.85
C ILE A 239 3.79 -4.41 12.06
N GLY A 240 2.78 -4.04 12.85
CA GLY A 240 2.42 -4.81 14.04
C GLY A 240 1.25 -4.22 14.78
N PHE A 241 0.75 -4.92 15.80
CA PHE A 241 -0.34 -4.39 16.63
C PHE A 241 0.20 -3.41 17.68
N ALA A 242 0.98 -3.89 18.64
CA ALA A 242 1.63 -3.02 19.61
C ALA A 242 3.00 -2.55 19.10
N GLY A 243 3.35 -1.30 19.36
CA GLY A 243 4.68 -0.79 19.03
C GLY A 243 5.79 -1.45 19.86
N PRO A 244 7.04 -1.55 19.34
CA PRO A 244 8.15 -2.24 20.02
C PRO A 244 8.36 -1.80 21.48
N ARG A 245 8.31 -0.50 21.75
CA ARG A 245 8.46 0.05 23.12
C ARG A 245 7.41 -0.48 24.09
N VAL A 246 6.15 -0.61 23.64
CA VAL A 246 5.06 -1.11 24.47
C VAL A 246 5.28 -2.58 24.80
N ILE A 247 5.70 -3.37 23.81
CA ILE A 247 5.99 -4.79 23.98
C ILE A 247 7.15 -4.95 24.98
N GLU A 248 8.29 -4.30 24.74
CA GLU A 248 9.49 -4.38 25.58
C GLU A 248 9.20 -3.96 27.03
N GLN A 249 8.42 -2.90 27.23
CA GLN A 249 8.01 -2.46 28.56
C GLN A 249 7.07 -3.46 29.24
N THR A 250 6.25 -4.19 28.47
CA THR A 250 5.30 -5.15 29.03
C THR A 250 5.96 -6.49 29.38
N ILE A 251 6.85 -7.00 28.52
CA ILE A 251 7.53 -8.29 28.75
C ILE A 251 8.83 -8.14 29.53
N GLY A 252 9.40 -6.93 29.63
CA GLY A 252 10.68 -6.65 30.32
C GLY A 252 11.93 -7.11 29.55
N GLU A 253 11.79 -7.51 28.29
CA GLU A 253 12.88 -8.01 27.44
C GLU A 253 13.03 -7.18 26.17
N LYS A 254 14.24 -7.17 25.59
CA LYS A 254 14.49 -6.56 24.28
C LYS A 254 13.97 -7.47 23.16
N LEU A 255 13.33 -6.86 22.17
CA LEU A 255 12.86 -7.58 20.99
C LEU A 255 14.03 -8.00 20.11
N PRO A 256 13.91 -9.15 19.41
CA PRO A 256 14.88 -9.55 18.38
C PRO A 256 15.05 -8.48 17.30
N GLU A 257 16.24 -8.42 16.72
CA GLU A 257 16.49 -7.55 15.57
C GLU A 257 15.59 -7.94 14.39
N GLY A 258 15.03 -6.95 13.70
CA GLY A 258 14.10 -7.16 12.59
C GLY A 258 12.66 -7.52 12.98
N PHE A 259 12.38 -7.71 14.27
CA PHE A 259 11.01 -8.03 14.73
C PHE A 259 9.98 -6.98 14.29
N GLN A 260 8.83 -7.42 13.80
CA GLN A 260 7.76 -6.60 13.24
C GLN A 260 8.16 -5.76 12.01
N ARG A 261 9.27 -6.07 11.31
CA ARG A 261 9.59 -5.45 10.03
C ARG A 261 8.86 -6.14 8.87
N ALA A 262 8.79 -5.45 7.75
CA ALA A 262 8.14 -5.97 6.54
C ALA A 262 8.67 -7.36 6.14
N GLU A 263 9.98 -7.55 6.23
CA GLU A 263 10.66 -8.81 5.93
C GLU A 263 10.26 -9.92 6.91
N PHE A 264 10.14 -9.58 8.21
CA PHE A 264 9.62 -10.50 9.22
C PHE A 264 8.17 -10.90 8.93
N GLN A 265 7.33 -9.95 8.51
CA GLN A 265 5.94 -10.23 8.16
C GLN A 265 5.82 -11.10 6.90
N LEU A 266 6.71 -10.93 5.93
CA LEU A 266 6.82 -11.78 4.75
C LEU A 266 7.19 -13.21 5.15
N GLU A 267 8.24 -13.37 5.95
CA GLU A 267 8.70 -14.68 6.44
C GLU A 267 7.62 -15.44 7.24
N HIS A 268 6.72 -14.69 7.92
CA HIS A 268 5.64 -15.27 8.73
C HIS A 268 4.28 -15.31 7.98
N GLY A 269 4.28 -15.14 6.66
CA GLY A 269 3.08 -15.31 5.83
C GLY A 269 2.01 -14.22 5.94
N PHE A 270 2.31 -13.08 6.58
CA PHE A 270 1.33 -11.99 6.73
C PHE A 270 1.32 -11.01 5.56
N VAL A 271 2.37 -10.97 4.77
CA VAL A 271 2.55 -10.07 3.61
C VAL A 271 2.88 -10.91 2.38
N ASP A 272 2.30 -10.58 1.24
CA ASP A 272 2.52 -11.32 -0.02
C ASP A 272 3.83 -10.96 -0.71
N ALA A 273 4.23 -9.69 -0.62
CA ALA A 273 5.50 -9.24 -1.18
C ALA A 273 6.01 -7.96 -0.50
N VAL A 274 7.34 -7.87 -0.38
CA VAL A 274 8.03 -6.63 0.00
C VAL A 274 8.54 -5.96 -1.28
N VAL A 275 8.03 -4.76 -1.59
CA VAL A 275 8.24 -4.09 -2.88
C VAL A 275 8.96 -2.76 -2.70
N GLU A 276 10.08 -2.59 -3.41
CA GLU A 276 10.79 -1.31 -3.42
C GLU A 276 9.97 -0.20 -4.09
N ARG A 277 10.10 1.02 -3.59
CA ARG A 277 9.35 2.19 -4.13
C ARG A 277 9.57 2.44 -5.61
N LYS A 278 10.75 2.12 -6.13
CA LYS A 278 11.04 2.31 -7.55
C LYS A 278 10.17 1.41 -8.43
N ASP A 279 9.84 0.21 -7.94
CA ASP A 279 9.11 -0.82 -8.66
C ASP A 279 7.61 -0.82 -8.38
N LEU A 280 7.18 -0.13 -7.29
CA LEU A 280 5.83 -0.18 -6.76
C LEU A 280 4.74 0.18 -7.80
N LYS A 281 4.95 1.22 -8.62
CA LYS A 281 4.00 1.59 -9.68
C LYS A 281 3.82 0.47 -10.71
N LYS A 282 4.93 -0.18 -11.10
CA LYS A 282 4.91 -1.31 -12.04
C LYS A 282 4.20 -2.52 -11.44
N THR A 283 4.52 -2.85 -10.18
CA THR A 283 3.89 -3.96 -9.46
C THR A 283 2.38 -3.77 -9.32
N LEU A 284 1.93 -2.57 -8.90
CA LEU A 284 0.51 -2.24 -8.81
C LEU A 284 -0.20 -2.36 -10.17
N TYR A 285 0.41 -1.87 -11.24
CA TYR A 285 -0.12 -2.02 -12.59
C TYR A 285 -0.25 -3.50 -12.99
N GLN A 286 0.76 -4.31 -12.71
CA GLN A 286 0.78 -5.74 -13.01
C GLN A 286 -0.38 -6.46 -12.29
N ILE A 287 -0.56 -6.16 -11.00
CA ILE A 287 -1.69 -6.67 -10.20
C ILE A 287 -3.03 -6.24 -10.81
N LEU A 288 -3.20 -4.95 -11.12
CA LEU A 288 -4.44 -4.43 -11.71
C LEU A 288 -4.75 -5.09 -13.06
N LYS A 289 -3.75 -5.20 -13.94
CA LYS A 289 -3.87 -5.84 -15.24
C LYS A 289 -4.34 -7.29 -15.13
N LEU A 290 -3.76 -8.07 -14.19
CA LEU A 290 -4.11 -9.47 -13.97
C LEU A 290 -5.49 -9.67 -13.35
N HIS A 291 -6.03 -8.66 -12.66
CA HIS A 291 -7.37 -8.70 -12.06
C HIS A 291 -8.42 -7.95 -12.88
N HIS A 292 -8.03 -7.36 -14.03
CA HIS A 292 -8.99 -6.69 -14.89
C HIS A 292 -9.97 -7.73 -15.43
N LYS A 293 -11.27 -7.58 -15.13
CA LYS A 293 -12.32 -8.42 -15.69
C LYS A 293 -12.43 -8.14 -17.20
N ASN A 294 -11.59 -8.81 -18.01
CA ASN A 294 -11.76 -8.82 -19.43
C ASN A 294 -13.15 -9.37 -19.75
N LYS A 295 -13.92 -8.65 -20.55
CA LYS A 295 -15.23 -9.07 -21.06
C LYS A 295 -15.15 -10.29 -22.01
N GLY A 296 -14.30 -11.23 -21.70
CA GLY A 296 -14.02 -12.38 -22.55
C GLY A 296 -13.13 -13.41 -21.88
N TYR A 297 -13.35 -13.70 -20.57
CA TYR A 297 -12.87 -14.98 -20.06
C TYR A 297 -13.39 -16.05 -20.98
N ALA A 298 -12.51 -16.66 -21.77
CA ALA A 298 -12.83 -17.89 -22.43
C ALA A 298 -13.32 -18.83 -21.32
N ASN A 299 -14.59 -19.22 -21.42
CA ASN A 299 -15.12 -20.23 -20.54
C ASN A 299 -14.30 -21.48 -20.82
N PHE A 300 -13.35 -21.83 -19.93
CA PHE A 300 -12.54 -23.04 -20.07
C PHE A 300 -13.40 -24.30 -20.20
N ASN A 301 -14.67 -24.27 -19.75
CA ASN A 301 -15.67 -25.30 -20.03
C ASN A 301 -16.18 -25.28 -21.46
N ALA A 302 -15.77 -24.31 -22.27
CA ALA A 302 -16.12 -24.20 -23.71
C ALA A 302 -14.89 -24.38 -24.61
N LEU A 303 -13.78 -24.93 -24.10
CA LEU A 303 -12.79 -25.59 -24.95
C LEU A 303 -13.56 -26.69 -25.67
N ARG A 304 -13.90 -26.44 -26.94
CA ARG A 304 -14.59 -27.41 -27.80
C ARG A 304 -13.65 -28.59 -27.95
N GLU A 305 -14.22 -29.78 -28.09
CA GLU A 305 -13.47 -30.98 -28.51
C GLU A 305 -12.63 -30.69 -29.78
N ASP A 306 -13.06 -29.72 -30.61
CA ASP A 306 -12.40 -29.25 -31.83
C ASP A 306 -11.09 -28.45 -31.57
N ASP A 307 -10.87 -27.89 -30.36
CA ASP A 307 -9.64 -27.18 -29.96
C ASP A 307 -8.59 -28.14 -29.35
N CYS A 308 -8.89 -29.44 -29.30
CA CYS A 308 -7.93 -30.43 -28.90
C CYS A 308 -6.77 -30.45 -29.90
N TYR A 309 -5.56 -30.13 -29.39
CA TYR A 309 -4.35 -30.18 -30.16
C TYR A 309 -4.18 -31.57 -30.83
N GLU A 310 -4.34 -31.60 -32.13
CA GLU A 310 -4.02 -32.79 -32.93
C GLU A 310 -2.50 -32.88 -33.08
N PRO A 311 -1.84 -33.94 -32.57
CA PRO A 311 -0.41 -34.11 -32.76
C PRO A 311 -0.05 -34.08 -34.24
N THR A 312 0.94 -33.28 -34.59
CA THR A 312 1.46 -33.26 -35.97
C THR A 312 1.91 -34.67 -36.41
N GLU A 313 1.92 -34.93 -37.69
CA GLU A 313 2.41 -36.22 -38.24
C GLU A 313 3.82 -36.55 -37.79
N LEU A 314 4.67 -35.52 -37.68
CA LEU A 314 6.04 -35.66 -37.14
C LEU A 314 6.05 -36.08 -35.65
N MET A 315 5.08 -35.60 -34.85
CA MET A 315 4.97 -36.01 -33.43
C MET A 315 4.45 -37.43 -33.28
N ARG A 316 3.47 -37.83 -34.14
CA ARG A 316 2.99 -39.22 -34.21
C ARG A 316 4.10 -40.16 -34.63
N GLU A 317 4.93 -39.77 -35.63
CA GLU A 317 6.08 -40.53 -36.07
C GLU A 317 7.16 -40.65 -34.97
N ARG A 318 7.45 -39.57 -34.26
CA ARG A 318 8.38 -39.58 -33.08
C ARG A 318 7.83 -40.46 -31.98
N ALA A 319 6.55 -40.34 -31.63
CA ALA A 319 5.89 -41.14 -30.60
C ALA A 319 5.90 -42.65 -30.96
N SER A 320 5.74 -42.99 -32.24
CA SER A 320 5.78 -44.40 -32.69
C SER A 320 7.19 -45.03 -32.59
N LYS A 321 8.26 -44.22 -32.59
CA LYS A 321 9.64 -44.63 -32.43
C LYS A 321 10.09 -44.76 -30.95
N VAL A 322 9.27 -44.27 -30.02
CA VAL A 322 9.58 -44.38 -28.59
C VAL A 322 9.17 -45.75 -28.07
N HIS A 323 10.14 -46.58 -27.74
CA HIS A 323 9.85 -47.82 -27.03
C HIS A 323 9.24 -47.51 -25.64
N PRO A 324 8.15 -48.19 -25.27
CA PRO A 324 7.55 -47.99 -23.96
C PRO A 324 8.57 -48.34 -22.84
N LEU A 325 8.92 -47.34 -22.04
CA LEU A 325 9.80 -47.57 -20.89
C LEU A 325 9.19 -48.59 -19.94
N SER A 326 10.01 -49.54 -19.46
CA SER A 326 9.64 -50.42 -18.34
C SER A 326 9.31 -49.57 -17.09
N ALA A 327 8.58 -50.18 -16.14
CA ALA A 327 8.25 -49.50 -14.88
C ALA A 327 9.49 -48.95 -14.16
N TRP A 328 10.60 -49.71 -14.18
CA TRP A 328 11.84 -49.28 -13.57
C TRP A 328 12.54 -48.12 -14.32
N GLU A 329 12.54 -48.15 -15.64
CA GLU A 329 13.06 -47.02 -16.45
C GLU A 329 12.24 -45.74 -16.25
N LYS A 330 10.92 -45.84 -16.09
CA LYS A 330 10.06 -44.70 -15.72
C LYS A 330 10.44 -44.12 -14.35
N VAL A 331 10.70 -44.98 -13.36
CA VAL A 331 11.17 -44.56 -12.04
C VAL A 331 12.53 -43.88 -12.13
N LYS A 332 13.48 -44.44 -12.90
CA LYS A 332 14.79 -43.81 -13.11
C LYS A 332 14.65 -42.44 -13.80
N ALA A 333 13.87 -42.38 -14.86
CA ALA A 333 13.65 -41.12 -15.59
C ALA A 333 12.96 -40.06 -14.70
N ALA A 334 12.02 -40.46 -13.86
CA ALA A 334 11.35 -39.56 -12.92
C ALA A 334 12.28 -39.02 -11.82
N ARG A 335 13.37 -39.71 -11.54
CA ARG A 335 14.37 -39.38 -10.49
C ARG A 335 15.68 -38.82 -11.04
N GLN A 336 15.76 -38.53 -12.32
CA GLN A 336 16.94 -37.87 -12.90
C GLN A 336 17.14 -36.50 -12.30
N VAL A 337 18.40 -36.18 -11.93
CA VAL A 337 18.75 -34.90 -11.27
C VAL A 337 18.67 -33.73 -12.23
N ASP A 338 18.85 -33.98 -13.52
CA ASP A 338 18.83 -33.00 -14.61
C ASP A 338 17.41 -32.72 -15.17
N ARG A 339 16.36 -33.33 -14.58
CA ARG A 339 14.98 -33.00 -14.94
C ARG A 339 14.67 -31.55 -14.61
N LEU A 340 13.86 -30.94 -15.49
CA LEU A 340 13.27 -29.63 -15.22
C LEU A 340 12.43 -29.68 -13.93
N ALA A 341 12.64 -28.71 -13.07
CA ALA A 341 11.82 -28.48 -11.87
C ALA A 341 10.56 -27.65 -12.23
N SER A 342 9.62 -27.55 -11.30
CA SER A 342 8.40 -26.76 -11.50
C SER A 342 8.69 -25.31 -11.89
N VAL A 343 9.69 -24.69 -11.26
CA VAL A 343 10.13 -23.31 -11.57
C VAL A 343 10.64 -23.16 -13.00
N ASP A 344 11.37 -24.15 -13.52
CA ASP A 344 11.86 -24.13 -14.91
C ASP A 344 10.67 -24.17 -15.93
N TYR A 345 9.58 -24.89 -15.59
CA TYR A 345 8.35 -24.89 -16.36
C TYR A 345 7.58 -23.59 -16.23
N MET A 346 7.51 -23.01 -15.04
CA MET A 346 6.86 -21.73 -14.80
C MET A 346 7.49 -20.63 -15.65
N ASP A 347 8.82 -20.53 -15.65
CA ASP A 347 9.56 -19.54 -16.42
C ASP A 347 9.40 -19.73 -17.94
N ALA A 348 9.20 -20.99 -18.40
CA ALA A 348 9.04 -21.29 -19.82
C ALA A 348 7.61 -21.15 -20.36
N ILE A 349 6.60 -21.27 -19.52
CA ILE A 349 5.18 -21.36 -19.92
C ILE A 349 4.44 -20.05 -19.68
N PHE A 350 4.72 -19.37 -18.57
CA PHE A 350 3.93 -18.21 -18.14
C PHE A 350 4.65 -16.90 -18.40
N ASP A 351 3.88 -15.89 -18.74
CA ASP A 351 4.34 -14.49 -18.80
C ASP A 351 3.94 -13.76 -17.52
N ASP A 352 4.70 -12.69 -17.19
CA ASP A 352 4.41 -11.78 -16.06
C ASP A 352 4.21 -12.49 -14.70
N PHE A 353 4.88 -13.63 -14.45
CA PHE A 353 4.75 -14.34 -13.18
C PHE A 353 5.15 -13.44 -12.00
N MET A 354 4.26 -13.36 -11.02
CA MET A 354 4.45 -12.65 -9.76
C MET A 354 4.21 -13.60 -8.60
N GLU A 355 5.29 -13.94 -7.89
CA GLU A 355 5.22 -14.80 -6.71
C GLU A 355 4.55 -14.08 -5.54
N LEU A 356 3.72 -14.82 -4.79
CA LEU A 356 2.99 -14.35 -3.62
C LEU A 356 3.21 -15.32 -2.44
N HIS A 357 3.55 -14.77 -1.27
CA HIS A 357 4.02 -15.54 -0.12
C HIS A 357 3.03 -15.59 1.06
N GLY A 358 2.02 -14.78 1.06
CA GLY A 358 1.12 -14.56 2.21
C GLY A 358 0.06 -15.62 2.44
N ASP A 359 0.32 -16.68 3.20
CA ASP A 359 -0.70 -17.67 3.58
C ASP A 359 -1.64 -17.22 4.70
N ARG A 360 -1.34 -16.13 5.39
CA ARG A 360 -2.07 -15.55 6.55
C ARG A 360 -2.17 -16.52 7.76
N GLN A 361 -1.36 -17.58 7.81
CA GLN A 361 -1.43 -18.61 8.84
C GLN A 361 -0.19 -18.61 9.73
N PHE A 362 0.92 -19.12 9.22
CA PHE A 362 2.09 -19.36 10.04
C PHE A 362 3.39 -18.84 9.40
N ARG A 363 3.69 -19.30 8.19
CA ARG A 363 4.95 -18.97 7.52
C ARG A 363 4.92 -19.49 6.08
N ASP A 364 5.80 -18.93 5.27
CA ASP A 364 6.04 -19.39 3.90
C ASP A 364 6.66 -20.80 3.89
N ASP A 365 6.27 -21.64 2.93
CA ASP A 365 6.89 -22.94 2.71
C ASP A 365 7.77 -22.88 1.47
N PRO A 366 9.10 -23.00 1.62
CA PRO A 366 10.03 -22.95 0.50
C PRO A 366 9.83 -24.06 -0.55
N ALA A 367 9.06 -25.09 -0.23
CA ALA A 367 8.68 -26.13 -1.19
C ALA A 367 7.57 -25.67 -2.16
N ILE A 368 6.84 -24.61 -1.85
CA ILE A 368 5.74 -24.12 -2.68
C ILE A 368 6.13 -22.80 -3.34
N VAL A 369 6.05 -22.77 -4.66
CA VAL A 369 6.15 -21.54 -5.44
C VAL A 369 4.77 -21.27 -6.02
N ALA A 370 4.13 -20.20 -5.56
CA ALA A 370 2.78 -19.86 -5.96
C ALA A 370 2.64 -18.38 -6.29
N GLY A 371 1.74 -18.04 -7.21
CA GLY A 371 1.55 -16.66 -7.62
C GLY A 371 0.52 -16.49 -8.71
N ILE A 372 0.52 -15.32 -9.31
CA ILE A 372 -0.32 -14.95 -10.43
C ILE A 372 0.53 -14.70 -11.69
N ALA A 373 0.01 -15.08 -12.85
CA ALA A 373 0.71 -14.95 -14.11
C ALA A 373 -0.26 -14.78 -15.27
N THR A 374 0.25 -14.71 -16.50
CA THR A 374 -0.54 -14.84 -17.71
C THR A 374 -0.12 -16.09 -18.48
N LEU A 375 -1.12 -16.79 -19.03
CA LEU A 375 -0.97 -17.87 -20.00
C LEU A 375 -1.73 -17.48 -21.27
N ASP A 376 -1.02 -17.28 -22.36
CA ASP A 376 -1.59 -16.78 -23.63
C ASP A 376 -2.46 -15.51 -23.44
N GLY A 377 -1.97 -14.58 -22.58
CA GLY A 377 -2.67 -13.34 -22.24
C GLY A 377 -3.85 -13.49 -21.28
N GLN A 378 -4.15 -14.70 -20.79
CA GLN A 378 -5.18 -14.93 -19.78
C GLN A 378 -4.58 -14.98 -18.38
N PRO A 379 -5.16 -14.29 -17.39
CA PRO A 379 -4.70 -14.35 -16.01
C PRO A 379 -4.97 -15.74 -15.41
N VAL A 380 -3.96 -16.30 -14.75
CA VAL A 380 -4.01 -17.61 -14.09
C VAL A 380 -3.35 -17.56 -12.73
N THR A 381 -3.83 -18.37 -11.80
CA THR A 381 -3.10 -18.68 -10.56
C THR A 381 -2.20 -19.89 -10.83
N VAL A 382 -0.94 -19.78 -10.49
CA VAL A 382 0.07 -20.81 -10.70
C VAL A 382 0.54 -21.32 -9.36
N ILE A 383 0.59 -22.64 -9.19
CA ILE A 383 1.09 -23.31 -7.99
C ILE A 383 2.04 -24.42 -8.43
N GLY A 384 3.29 -24.36 -7.97
CA GLY A 384 4.30 -25.36 -8.24
C GLY A 384 4.91 -25.90 -6.96
N VAL A 385 5.20 -27.21 -6.95
CA VAL A 385 5.99 -27.83 -5.87
C VAL A 385 7.44 -27.88 -6.30
N HIS A 386 8.31 -27.28 -5.51
CA HIS A 386 9.76 -27.25 -5.75
C HIS A 386 10.48 -28.16 -4.76
N LYS A 387 10.89 -29.33 -5.23
CA LYS A 387 11.54 -30.34 -4.37
C LYS A 387 13.03 -30.01 -4.08
N GLY A 388 13.69 -29.27 -4.93
CA GLY A 388 15.15 -29.13 -4.96
C GLY A 388 15.84 -30.15 -5.88
N LYS A 389 17.05 -29.83 -6.31
CA LYS A 389 17.85 -30.61 -7.31
C LYS A 389 18.88 -31.55 -6.66
N ASP A 390 19.44 -31.16 -5.53
CA ASP A 390 20.40 -31.98 -4.77
C ASP A 390 19.94 -32.14 -3.31
N LEU A 391 20.69 -32.90 -2.51
CA LEU A 391 20.31 -33.18 -1.11
C LEU A 391 20.22 -31.90 -0.27
N LYS A 392 21.14 -30.96 -0.45
CA LYS A 392 21.16 -29.68 0.30
C LYS A 392 19.98 -28.82 -0.11
N ASP A 393 19.70 -28.75 -1.38
CA ASP A 393 18.58 -28.03 -1.95
C ASP A 393 17.25 -28.68 -1.55
N CYS A 394 17.14 -30.00 -1.57
CA CYS A 394 15.97 -30.71 -1.07
C CYS A 394 15.70 -30.44 0.42
N MET A 395 16.75 -30.35 1.24
CA MET A 395 16.61 -30.00 2.66
C MET A 395 16.10 -28.57 2.84
N ALA A 396 16.60 -27.63 2.03
CA ALA A 396 16.14 -26.23 2.05
C ALA A 396 14.67 -26.07 1.63
N HIS A 397 14.17 -26.98 0.78
CA HIS A 397 12.79 -27.02 0.29
C HIS A 397 11.93 -28.10 0.95
N ASN A 398 12.22 -28.49 2.20
CA ASN A 398 11.45 -29.46 3.00
C ASN A 398 11.17 -30.80 2.27
N TYR A 399 11.96 -31.14 1.25
CA TYR A 399 11.82 -32.31 0.35
C TYR A 399 10.58 -32.28 -0.57
N GLY A 400 9.93 -31.13 -0.73
CA GLY A 400 8.79 -30.92 -1.65
C GLY A 400 7.45 -31.20 -1.07
#